data_a2359ef3854e9dfe6897e556404d4476
#
_entry.id   a2359ef3854e9dfe6897e556404d4476
#
_cell.length_a   1.000
_cell.length_b   1.000
_cell.length_c   1.000
_cell.angle_alpha   90.00
_cell.angle_beta   90.00
_cell.angle_gamma   90.00
#
_symmetry.space_group_name_H-M   'P 1'
#
loop_
_entity.id
_entity.type
_entity.pdbx_description
1 polymer ?
#
loop_
_entity_poly.entity_id
_entity_poly.type
_entity_poly.pdbx_seq_one_letter_code
_entity_poly.pdbx_strand_id
1 'polypeptide(L)'
;MKTYCRRMDISGENFIRKYIAAFIYDKLENGNMPSIFAYYGSISKNEARRRLENSPEFVASVIDQIAYEMSWHLKTRTVREHIYMVVPEEKLVKNVDIVDGMSGKIRTLGLEKMIMQLYEVLAKEAADELWTAKVGLFQVASIPGRGQAYGKKYIERWMSRDPEGT
;
A
#
# COMPACT_ATOMS: atom_id res chain seq x y z
N MET A 1 10.75 12.67 -1.44
CA MET A 1 10.55 11.30 -1.89
C MET A 1 11.64 10.80 -2.84
N LYS A 2 11.85 11.38 -4.06
CA LYS A 2 12.88 10.90 -5.03
C LYS A 2 14.30 10.72 -4.44
N THR A 3 14.79 11.67 -3.67
CA THR A 3 16.15 11.61 -3.06
C THR A 3 16.25 10.54 -1.98
N TYR A 4 15.16 10.33 -1.26
CA TYR A 4 15.06 9.34 -0.20
C TYR A 4 14.97 7.92 -0.78
N CYS A 5 14.11 7.72 -1.79
CA CYS A 5 14.01 6.45 -2.51
C CYS A 5 15.36 6.01 -3.09
N ARG A 6 16.18 6.96 -3.56
CA ARG A 6 17.55 6.66 -4.05
C ARG A 6 18.52 6.27 -2.94
N ARG A 7 18.41 6.87 -1.73
CA ARG A 7 19.27 6.53 -0.59
C ARG A 7 19.05 5.13 -0.06
N MET A 8 17.79 4.68 -0.07
CA MET A 8 17.39 3.38 0.48
C MET A 8 17.28 2.29 -0.59
N ASP A 9 17.57 2.61 -1.85
CA ASP A 9 17.39 1.74 -3.03
C ASP A 9 15.96 1.19 -3.19
N ILE A 10 14.98 1.83 -2.54
CA ILE A 10 13.56 1.43 -2.61
C ILE A 10 12.94 1.66 -4.00
N SER A 11 13.62 2.37 -4.88
CA SER A 11 13.27 2.48 -6.30
C SER A 11 13.91 1.38 -7.14
N GLY A 12 14.70 0.51 -6.54
CA GLY A 12 15.29 -0.65 -7.20
C GLY A 12 14.22 -1.65 -7.61
N GLU A 13 14.32 -2.19 -8.82
CA GLU A 13 13.33 -3.12 -9.38
C GLU A 13 13.12 -4.35 -8.49
N ASN A 14 14.19 -4.91 -7.92
CA ASN A 14 14.11 -6.07 -7.04
C ASN A 14 13.34 -5.80 -5.75
N PHE A 15 13.52 -4.61 -5.17
CA PHE A 15 12.77 -4.18 -3.99
C PHE A 15 11.28 -4.06 -4.33
N ILE A 16 10.94 -3.35 -5.40
CA ILE A 16 9.57 -3.15 -5.85
C ILE A 16 8.92 -4.49 -6.18
N ARG A 17 9.61 -5.38 -6.90
CA ARG A 17 9.13 -6.72 -7.24
C ARG A 17 8.71 -7.52 -6.02
N LYS A 18 9.49 -7.51 -4.95
CA LYS A 18 9.18 -8.20 -3.70
C LYS A 18 7.83 -7.77 -3.12
N TYR A 19 7.59 -6.47 -3.00
CA TYR A 19 6.36 -5.94 -2.42
C TYR A 19 5.15 -6.10 -3.35
N ILE A 20 5.33 -5.91 -4.65
CA ILE A 20 4.26 -6.17 -5.63
C ILE A 20 3.88 -7.65 -5.62
N ALA A 21 4.83 -8.55 -5.58
CA ALA A 21 4.55 -9.98 -5.51
C ALA A 21 3.72 -10.33 -4.27
N ALA A 22 4.13 -9.87 -3.10
CA ALA A 22 3.40 -10.08 -1.85
C ALA A 22 1.96 -9.55 -1.95
N PHE A 23 1.78 -8.33 -2.47
CA PHE A 23 0.49 -7.71 -2.66
C PHE A 23 -0.41 -8.50 -3.63
N ILE A 24 0.14 -8.94 -4.76
CA ILE A 24 -0.60 -9.70 -5.77
C ILE A 24 -1.05 -11.05 -5.23
N TYR A 25 -0.16 -11.77 -4.54
CA TYR A 25 -0.50 -13.07 -3.95
C TYR A 25 -1.55 -12.93 -2.85
N ASP A 26 -1.47 -11.92 -2.00
CA ASP A 26 -2.53 -11.61 -1.02
C ASP A 26 -3.89 -11.39 -1.69
N LYS A 27 -3.93 -10.63 -2.79
CA LYS A 27 -5.18 -10.41 -3.54
C LYS A 27 -5.71 -11.68 -4.20
N LEU A 28 -4.84 -12.55 -4.70
CA LEU A 28 -5.22 -13.84 -5.28
C LEU A 28 -5.80 -14.78 -4.22
N GLU A 29 -5.15 -14.90 -3.06
CA GLU A 29 -5.61 -15.73 -1.94
C GLU A 29 -6.99 -15.30 -1.43
N ASN A 30 -7.23 -14.00 -1.35
CA ASN A 30 -8.51 -13.43 -0.93
C ASN A 30 -9.59 -13.41 -2.04
N GLY A 31 -9.34 -14.01 -3.20
CA GLY A 31 -10.29 -14.06 -4.33
C GLY A 31 -10.53 -12.71 -4.99
N ASN A 32 -9.73 -11.70 -4.69
CA ASN A 32 -9.88 -10.34 -5.18
C ASN A 32 -9.01 -10.11 -6.42
N MET A 33 -9.55 -10.46 -7.59
CA MET A 33 -8.84 -10.40 -8.89
C MET A 33 -8.82 -8.98 -9.46
N PRO A 34 -7.66 -8.32 -9.46
CA PRO A 34 -7.56 -6.95 -9.94
C PRO A 34 -7.62 -6.85 -11.46
N SER A 35 -8.50 -5.99 -11.96
CA SER A 35 -8.68 -5.76 -13.40
C SER A 35 -7.47 -5.14 -14.10
N ILE A 36 -6.58 -4.51 -13.34
CA ILE A 36 -5.36 -3.91 -13.88
C ILE A 36 -4.44 -4.92 -14.58
N PHE A 37 -4.51 -6.20 -14.23
CA PHE A 37 -3.69 -7.23 -14.85
C PHE A 37 -4.05 -7.51 -16.30
N ALA A 38 -5.29 -7.19 -16.71
CA ALA A 38 -5.67 -7.25 -18.12
C ALA A 38 -4.89 -6.24 -18.96
N TYR A 39 -4.60 -5.06 -18.40
CA TYR A 39 -3.79 -4.04 -19.04
C TYR A 39 -2.36 -4.55 -19.31
N TYR A 40 -1.70 -5.07 -18.29
CA TYR A 40 -0.33 -5.58 -18.42
C TYR A 40 -0.24 -6.81 -19.32
N GLY A 41 -1.26 -7.63 -19.35
CA GLY A 41 -1.32 -8.78 -20.27
C GLY A 41 -1.81 -8.44 -21.66
N SER A 42 -2.27 -7.21 -21.91
CA SER A 42 -2.91 -6.79 -23.19
C SER A 42 -4.02 -7.73 -23.63
N ILE A 43 -4.81 -8.22 -22.69
CA ILE A 43 -5.86 -9.22 -22.86
C ILE A 43 -7.17 -8.77 -22.22
N SER A 44 -8.26 -9.51 -22.50
CA SER A 44 -9.54 -9.23 -21.84
C SER A 44 -9.49 -9.49 -20.33
N LYS A 45 -10.36 -8.80 -19.55
CA LYS A 45 -10.47 -9.00 -18.10
C LYS A 45 -10.75 -10.46 -17.71
N ASN A 46 -11.57 -11.15 -18.49
CA ASN A 46 -11.91 -12.57 -18.23
C ASN A 46 -10.72 -13.49 -18.50
N GLU A 47 -9.98 -13.23 -19.57
CA GLU A 47 -8.76 -13.99 -19.88
C GLU A 47 -7.65 -13.71 -18.85
N ALA A 48 -7.47 -12.45 -18.41
CA ALA A 48 -6.54 -12.12 -17.34
C ALA A 48 -6.87 -12.90 -16.06
N ARG A 49 -8.14 -12.91 -15.67
CA ARG A 49 -8.59 -13.66 -14.49
C ARG A 49 -8.26 -15.15 -14.62
N ARG A 50 -8.61 -15.77 -15.74
CA ARG A 50 -8.31 -17.19 -15.99
C ARG A 50 -6.82 -17.49 -15.91
N ARG A 51 -5.97 -16.63 -16.49
CA ARG A 51 -4.50 -16.81 -16.45
C ARG A 51 -3.92 -16.58 -15.07
N LEU A 52 -4.40 -15.59 -14.32
CA LEU A 52 -3.95 -15.37 -12.94
C LEU A 52 -4.24 -16.58 -12.04
N GLU A 53 -5.37 -17.27 -12.26
CA GLU A 53 -5.74 -18.45 -11.49
C GLU A 53 -4.92 -19.69 -11.87
N ASN A 54 -4.47 -19.80 -13.13
CA ASN A 54 -3.97 -21.05 -13.68
C ASN A 54 -2.54 -21.02 -14.25
N SER A 55 -1.90 -19.85 -14.31
CA SER A 55 -0.55 -19.72 -14.90
C SER A 55 0.38 -18.90 -14.01
N PRO A 56 1.23 -19.57 -13.20
CA PRO A 56 2.27 -18.89 -12.42
C PRO A 56 3.21 -18.04 -13.27
N GLU A 57 3.49 -18.47 -14.51
CA GLU A 57 4.35 -17.74 -15.46
C GLU A 57 3.72 -16.41 -15.86
N PHE A 58 2.40 -16.39 -16.05
CA PHE A 58 1.67 -15.15 -16.33
C PHE A 58 1.73 -14.20 -15.14
N VAL A 59 1.50 -14.71 -13.92
CA VAL A 59 1.62 -13.92 -12.69
C VAL A 59 3.01 -13.32 -12.58
N ALA A 60 4.06 -14.11 -12.77
CA ALA A 60 5.44 -13.65 -12.72
C ALA A 60 5.72 -12.55 -13.76
N SER A 61 5.28 -12.74 -15.00
CA SER A 61 5.48 -11.74 -16.08
C SER A 61 4.78 -10.41 -15.79
N VAL A 62 3.58 -10.46 -15.20
CA VAL A 62 2.85 -9.25 -14.80
C VAL A 62 3.56 -8.53 -13.64
N ILE A 63 4.04 -9.28 -12.64
CA ILE A 63 4.82 -8.71 -11.55
C ILE A 63 6.06 -7.99 -12.09
N ASP A 64 6.78 -8.62 -13.01
CA ASP A 64 7.98 -8.07 -13.61
C ASP A 64 7.71 -6.79 -14.38
N GLN A 65 6.65 -6.74 -15.18
CA GLN A 65 6.25 -5.54 -15.91
C GLN A 65 5.88 -4.39 -14.97
N ILE A 66 5.04 -4.65 -13.97
CA ILE A 66 4.65 -3.63 -12.99
C ILE A 66 5.89 -3.12 -12.25
N ALA A 67 6.76 -4.02 -11.79
CA ALA A 67 7.96 -3.64 -11.06
C ALA A 67 8.91 -2.80 -11.91
N TYR A 68 9.11 -3.16 -13.16
CA TYR A 68 9.92 -2.40 -14.11
C TYR A 68 9.37 -0.97 -14.31
N GLU A 69 8.09 -0.84 -14.64
CA GLU A 69 7.46 0.46 -14.88
C GLU A 69 7.46 1.33 -13.63
N MET A 70 7.11 0.78 -12.47
CA MET A 70 7.11 1.52 -11.22
C MET A 70 8.52 1.97 -10.84
N SER A 71 9.53 1.12 -10.98
CA SER A 71 10.92 1.51 -10.71
C SER A 71 11.38 2.66 -11.62
N TRP A 72 11.02 2.59 -12.88
CA TRP A 72 11.33 3.64 -13.84
C TRP A 72 10.64 4.97 -13.50
N HIS A 73 9.34 4.94 -13.17
CA HIS A 73 8.60 6.13 -12.79
C HIS A 73 9.06 6.72 -11.45
N LEU A 74 9.42 5.90 -10.48
CA LEU A 74 10.01 6.36 -9.23
C LEU A 74 11.39 7.02 -9.43
N LYS A 75 12.14 6.60 -10.45
CA LYS A 75 13.45 7.19 -10.81
C LYS A 75 13.34 8.44 -11.66
N THR A 76 12.46 8.46 -12.64
CA THR A 76 12.47 9.43 -13.74
C THR A 76 11.25 10.35 -13.78
N ARG A 77 10.08 9.86 -13.41
CA ARG A 77 8.80 10.58 -13.50
C ARG A 77 8.12 10.73 -12.15
N THR A 78 6.96 11.37 -12.17
CA THR A 78 6.10 11.44 -11.00
C THR A 78 5.18 10.23 -10.93
N VAL A 79 4.84 9.78 -9.72
CA VAL A 79 3.86 8.72 -9.47
C VAL A 79 2.51 9.06 -10.14
N ARG A 80 2.12 10.35 -10.09
CA ARG A 80 0.87 10.82 -10.72
C ARG A 80 0.85 10.56 -12.22
N GLU A 81 1.94 10.86 -12.93
CA GLU A 81 2.02 10.62 -14.37
C GLU A 81 1.86 9.15 -14.71
N HIS A 82 2.50 8.27 -13.96
CA HIS A 82 2.35 6.83 -14.16
C HIS A 82 0.91 6.36 -13.92
N ILE A 83 0.28 6.79 -12.84
CA ILE A 83 -1.10 6.41 -12.53
C ILE A 83 -2.05 6.80 -13.67
N TYR A 84 -1.93 8.01 -14.21
CA TYR A 84 -2.75 8.44 -15.34
C TYR A 84 -2.46 7.68 -16.63
N MET A 85 -1.23 7.24 -16.85
CA MET A 85 -0.89 6.39 -18.00
C MET A 85 -1.51 5.00 -17.91
N VAL A 86 -1.54 4.43 -16.71
CA VAL A 86 -2.04 3.06 -16.47
C VAL A 86 -3.56 3.00 -16.36
N VAL A 87 -4.17 4.07 -15.81
CA VAL A 87 -5.62 4.14 -15.55
C VAL A 87 -6.17 5.50 -16.01
N PRO A 88 -6.01 5.86 -17.30
CA PRO A 88 -6.32 7.22 -17.78
C PRO A 88 -7.81 7.58 -17.67
N GLU A 89 -8.71 6.62 -17.85
CA GLU A 89 -10.16 6.84 -17.93
C GLU A 89 -10.89 6.55 -16.63
N GLU A 90 -10.21 5.95 -15.65
CA GLU A 90 -10.83 5.58 -14.39
C GLU A 90 -10.52 6.59 -13.28
N LYS A 91 -11.53 6.87 -12.46
CA LYS A 91 -11.28 7.61 -11.21
C LYS A 91 -10.30 6.82 -10.34
N LEU A 92 -9.31 7.49 -9.78
CA LEU A 92 -8.32 6.88 -8.90
C LEU A 92 -8.92 6.42 -7.56
N VAL A 93 -10.05 6.99 -7.18
CA VAL A 93 -10.78 6.67 -5.96
C VAL A 93 -12.25 6.40 -6.33
N LYS A 94 -12.80 5.30 -5.84
CA LYS A 94 -14.22 4.99 -5.91
C LYS A 94 -14.86 5.30 -4.56
N ASN A 95 -15.82 6.22 -4.55
CA ASN A 95 -16.59 6.50 -3.36
C ASN A 95 -17.65 5.43 -3.13
N VAL A 96 -17.73 4.90 -1.92
CA VAL A 96 -18.74 3.94 -1.47
C VAL A 96 -19.35 4.44 -0.18
N ASP A 97 -20.67 4.55 -0.16
CA ASP A 97 -21.39 4.93 1.04
C ASP A 97 -21.63 3.71 1.93
N ILE A 98 -21.21 3.83 3.18
CA ILE A 98 -21.43 2.82 4.20
C ILE A 98 -22.36 3.39 5.26
N VAL A 99 -23.43 2.64 5.56
CA VAL A 99 -24.36 2.98 6.65
C VAL A 99 -23.79 2.41 7.95
N ASP A 100 -23.56 3.27 8.92
CA ASP A 100 -23.20 2.85 10.27
C ASP A 100 -24.41 2.18 10.93
N GLY A 101 -24.28 0.89 11.22
CA GLY A 101 -25.36 0.06 11.73
C GLY A 101 -25.94 0.52 13.08
N MET A 102 -25.19 1.26 13.89
CA MET A 102 -25.66 1.75 15.20
C MET A 102 -26.28 3.14 15.13
N SER A 103 -25.73 4.03 14.32
CA SER A 103 -26.15 5.43 14.28
C SER A 103 -26.98 5.78 13.04
N GLY A 104 -27.09 4.89 12.06
CA GLY A 104 -27.72 5.16 10.77
C GLY A 104 -27.03 6.22 9.93
N LYS A 105 -25.88 6.74 10.37
CA LYS A 105 -25.13 7.77 9.62
C LYS A 105 -24.49 7.17 8.39
N ILE A 106 -24.62 7.87 7.28
CA ILE A 106 -23.92 7.53 6.05
C ILE A 106 -22.50 8.09 6.13
N ARG A 107 -21.51 7.23 5.90
CA ARG A 107 -20.10 7.62 5.75
C ARG A 107 -19.65 7.26 4.35
N THR A 108 -19.19 8.25 3.60
CA THR A 108 -18.59 8.00 2.30
C THR A 108 -17.13 7.60 2.49
N LEU A 109 -16.79 6.39 2.06
CA LEU A 109 -15.42 5.90 2.02
C LEU A 109 -14.86 5.99 0.60
N GLY A 110 -13.67 6.55 0.47
CA GLY A 110 -12.88 6.50 -0.75
C GLY A 110 -12.13 5.17 -0.83
N LEU A 111 -12.53 4.29 -1.75
CA LEU A 111 -11.79 3.08 -2.06
C LEU A 111 -10.79 3.37 -3.18
N GLU A 112 -9.52 3.29 -2.86
CA GLU A 112 -8.45 3.56 -3.80
C GLU A 112 -8.32 2.45 -4.85
N LYS A 113 -8.01 2.86 -6.06
CA LYS A 113 -7.68 1.92 -7.12
C LYS A 113 -6.36 1.20 -6.80
N MET A 114 -6.25 -0.02 -7.28
CA MET A 114 -5.13 -0.89 -6.96
C MET A 114 -3.75 -0.28 -7.22
N ILE A 115 -3.60 0.47 -8.31
CA ILE A 115 -2.31 1.10 -8.59
C ILE A 115 -1.92 2.12 -7.51
N MET A 116 -2.90 2.81 -6.92
CA MET A 116 -2.66 3.69 -5.77
C MET A 116 -2.23 2.87 -4.55
N GLN A 117 -2.93 1.77 -4.26
CA GLN A 117 -2.58 0.87 -3.15
C GLN A 117 -1.16 0.30 -3.29
N LEU A 118 -0.73 -0.05 -4.51
CA LEU A 118 0.65 -0.49 -4.77
C LEU A 118 1.67 0.59 -4.42
N TYR A 119 1.42 1.84 -4.82
CA TYR A 119 2.31 2.97 -4.47
C TYR A 119 2.29 3.27 -2.97
N GLU A 120 1.15 3.10 -2.30
CA GLU A 120 1.04 3.28 -0.86
C GLU A 120 1.82 2.25 -0.07
N VAL A 121 1.75 0.97 -0.48
CA VAL A 121 2.57 -0.08 0.12
C VAL A 121 4.05 0.28 0.04
N LEU A 122 4.52 0.70 -1.14
CA LEU A 122 5.92 1.12 -1.31
C LEU A 122 6.27 2.36 -0.49
N ALA A 123 5.36 3.34 -0.44
CA ALA A 123 5.56 4.56 0.35
C ALA A 123 5.59 4.26 1.85
N LYS A 124 4.73 3.36 2.32
CA LYS A 124 4.69 2.91 3.70
C LYS A 124 6.00 2.25 4.10
N GLU A 125 6.49 1.28 3.32
CA GLU A 125 7.76 0.60 3.61
C GLU A 125 8.93 1.60 3.65
N ALA A 126 8.94 2.56 2.74
CA ALA A 126 9.94 3.63 2.74
C ALA A 126 9.83 4.55 3.95
N ALA A 127 8.62 4.81 4.44
CA ALA A 127 8.35 5.70 5.55
C ALA A 127 8.57 5.03 6.91
N ASP A 128 8.24 3.74 7.05
CA ASP A 128 8.27 3.02 8.32
C ASP A 128 9.68 3.04 8.96
N GLU A 129 10.72 2.89 8.17
CA GLU A 129 12.10 2.95 8.64
C GLU A 129 12.47 4.35 9.16
N LEU A 130 12.06 5.40 8.44
CA LEU A 130 12.31 6.79 8.85
C LEU A 130 11.50 7.19 10.08
N TRP A 131 10.22 6.83 10.10
CA TRP A 131 9.34 7.17 11.20
C TRP A 131 9.78 6.51 12.48
N THR A 132 10.07 5.20 12.44
CA THR A 132 10.47 4.43 13.60
C THR A 132 11.71 5.02 14.28
N ALA A 133 12.63 5.58 13.50
CA ALA A 133 13.83 6.22 14.03
C ALA A 133 13.60 7.64 14.60
N LYS A 134 12.60 8.37 14.12
CA LYS A 134 12.37 9.79 14.47
C LYS A 134 11.21 10.04 15.42
N VAL A 135 10.27 9.09 15.49
CA VAL A 135 9.05 9.27 16.29
C VAL A 135 9.32 8.99 17.75
N GLY A 136 8.98 9.96 18.59
CA GLY A 136 9.14 9.87 20.04
C GLY A 136 8.36 8.72 20.69
N LEU A 137 8.69 8.41 21.93
CA LEU A 137 8.08 7.32 22.69
C LEU A 137 6.57 7.51 22.93
N PHE A 138 6.10 8.75 22.85
CA PHE A 138 4.68 9.09 23.03
C PHE A 138 3.79 8.73 21.85
N GLN A 139 4.36 8.58 20.66
CA GLN A 139 3.60 8.16 19.49
C GLN A 139 3.38 6.66 19.54
N VAL A 140 2.15 6.25 19.78
CA VAL A 140 1.76 4.83 19.88
C VAL A 140 0.95 4.35 18.68
N ALA A 141 0.27 5.26 17.99
CA ALA A 141 -0.51 4.94 16.80
C ALA A 141 0.39 4.77 15.58
N SER A 142 0.07 3.81 14.72
CA SER A 142 0.72 3.57 13.43
C SER A 142 2.23 3.23 13.49
N ILE A 143 2.74 2.85 14.64
CA ILE A 143 4.11 2.38 14.81
C ILE A 143 4.11 0.86 15.03
N PRO A 144 4.85 0.09 14.22
CA PRO A 144 4.99 -1.35 14.44
C PRO A 144 5.41 -1.70 15.87
N GLY A 145 4.72 -2.62 16.51
CA GLY A 145 4.97 -3.01 17.89
C GLY A 145 4.47 -2.04 18.96
N ARG A 146 3.91 -0.88 18.59
CA ARG A 146 3.32 0.09 19.51
C ARG A 146 1.81 0.17 19.28
N GLY A 147 1.02 -0.57 20.03
CA GLY A 147 -0.43 -0.52 20.01
C GLY A 147 -1.01 0.05 21.32
N GLN A 148 -2.32 -0.05 21.49
CA GLN A 148 -3.02 0.42 22.70
C GLN A 148 -2.41 -0.14 23.99
N ALA A 149 -2.01 -1.43 24.00
CA ALA A 149 -1.38 -2.06 25.16
C ALA A 149 -0.03 -1.42 25.52
N TYR A 150 0.75 -1.02 24.51
CA TYR A 150 2.00 -0.27 24.73
C TYR A 150 1.71 1.11 25.31
N GLY A 151 0.75 1.84 24.73
CA GLY A 151 0.34 3.15 25.22
C GLY A 151 -0.13 3.11 26.67
N LYS A 152 -0.98 2.12 27.01
CA LYS A 152 -1.46 1.90 28.39
C LYS A 152 -0.31 1.68 29.36
N LYS A 153 0.60 0.75 29.07
CA LYS A 153 1.78 0.49 29.92
C LYS A 153 2.67 1.72 30.08
N TYR A 154 2.80 2.53 29.02
CA TYR A 154 3.60 3.76 29.09
C TYR A 154 2.96 4.78 30.04
N ILE A 155 1.65 5.01 29.93
CA ILE A 155 0.89 5.90 30.81
C ILE A 155 0.95 5.42 32.26
N GLU A 156 0.70 4.14 32.53
CA GLU A 156 0.76 3.54 33.86
C GLU A 156 2.15 3.73 34.51
N ARG A 157 3.21 3.51 33.72
CA ARG A 157 4.60 3.73 34.20
C ARG A 157 4.89 5.19 34.48
N TRP A 158 4.34 6.10 33.68
CA TRP A 158 4.50 7.54 33.90
C TRP A 158 3.75 7.98 35.15
N MET A 159 2.48 7.60 35.29
CA MET A 159 1.67 7.91 36.47
C MET A 159 2.26 7.34 37.78
N SER A 160 2.88 6.15 37.73
CA SER A 160 3.54 5.56 38.90
C SER A 160 4.82 6.29 39.33
N ARG A 161 5.42 7.08 38.45
CA ARG A 161 6.62 7.89 38.76
C ARG A 161 6.29 9.27 39.29
N ASP A 162 5.14 9.79 38.91
CA ASP A 162 4.64 11.10 39.35
C ASP A 162 3.16 11.00 39.72
N PRO A 163 2.84 10.39 40.89
CA PRO A 163 1.46 10.16 41.31
C PRO A 163 0.71 11.45 41.63
N GLU A 164 1.38 12.55 41.88
CA GLU A 164 0.79 13.84 42.19
C GLU A 164 0.65 14.80 41.03
N GLY A 165 1.22 14.46 39.87
CA GLY A 165 0.99 15.16 38.58
C GLY A 165 1.45 16.62 38.57
N THR A 166 2.63 16.92 39.11
CA THR A 166 3.26 18.26 39.06
C THR A 166 3.90 18.56 37.72
#